data_0995323db24364617798911f2cdb59ff
#
_entry.id   0995323db24364617798911f2cdb59ff
#
_cell.length_a   1.000
_cell.length_b   1.000
_cell.length_c   1.000
_cell.angle_alpha   90.00
_cell.angle_beta   90.00
_cell.angle_gamma   90.00
#
_symmetry.space_group_name_H-M   'P 1'
#
loop_
_entity.id
_entity.type
_entity.pdbx_description
1 polymer ?
#
loop_
_entity_poly.entity_id
_entity_poly.type
_entity_poly.pdbx_seq_one_letter_code
_entity_poly.pdbx_strand_id
1 'polypeptide(L)'
;MKSVVVQYKTKSDRGDDNQRIVEKVFEELSEHDPGGLRYATLRLADGVSFAHIAVVKTADGSNPIGQISAFAEFQREIGDRCADPPAAEDATVIGSYRFFSD
;
A
#
# COMPACT_ATOMS: atom_id res chain seq x y z
N MET A 1 -9.06 -14.89 4.82
CA MET A 1 -8.83 -13.45 4.58
C MET A 1 -7.65 -13.00 5.42
N LYS A 2 -6.72 -12.28 4.83
CA LYS A 2 -5.54 -11.78 5.53
C LYS A 2 -5.49 -10.26 5.37
N SER A 3 -5.27 -9.55 6.47
CA SER A 3 -5.19 -8.08 6.46
C SER A 3 -3.84 -7.64 7.03
N VAL A 4 -3.22 -6.66 6.37
CA VAL A 4 -1.93 -6.12 6.77
C VAL A 4 -1.98 -4.60 6.71
N VAL A 5 -1.41 -3.95 7.71
CA VAL A 5 -1.23 -2.50 7.72
C VAL A 5 0.27 -2.22 7.72
N VAL A 6 0.71 -1.37 6.80
CA VAL A 6 2.10 -0.96 6.69
C VAL A 6 2.17 0.55 6.90
N GLN A 7 3.00 0.99 7.83
CA GLN A 7 3.19 2.42 8.11
C GLN A 7 4.67 2.77 7.98
N TYR A 8 4.93 3.97 7.46
CA TYR A 8 6.28 4.51 7.36
C TYR A 8 6.23 6.03 7.26
N LYS A 9 7.40 6.64 7.40
CA LYS A 9 7.54 8.09 7.27
C LYS A 9 8.69 8.38 6.32
N THR A 10 8.43 9.20 5.31
CA THR A 10 9.48 9.61 4.37
C THR A 10 10.32 10.74 4.96
N LYS A 11 11.46 11.01 4.32
CA LYS A 11 12.23 12.21 4.58
C LYS A 11 11.38 13.43 4.21
N SER A 12 11.68 14.58 4.80
CA SER A 12 10.84 15.78 4.69
C SER A 12 10.66 16.26 3.25
N ASP A 13 11.61 15.99 2.36
CA ASP A 13 11.58 16.42 0.97
C ASP A 13 11.14 15.32 -0.01
N ARG A 14 10.71 14.15 0.50
CA ARG A 14 10.42 12.99 -0.34
C ARG A 14 8.95 12.57 -0.32
N GLY A 15 8.08 13.31 0.38
CA GLY A 15 6.66 12.96 0.45
C GLY A 15 5.97 12.95 -0.92
N ASP A 16 6.21 13.98 -1.72
CA ASP A 16 5.61 14.07 -3.06
C ASP A 16 6.15 12.99 -3.99
N ASP A 17 7.45 12.71 -3.93
CA ASP A 17 8.05 11.63 -4.72
C ASP A 17 7.41 10.29 -4.38
N ASN A 18 7.23 10.03 -3.09
CA ASN A 18 6.61 8.79 -2.65
C ASN A 18 5.17 8.67 -3.14
N GLN A 19 4.42 9.77 -3.08
CA GLN A 19 3.05 9.76 -3.58
C GLN A 19 3.00 9.40 -5.05
N ARG A 20 3.87 9.98 -5.88
CA ARG A 20 3.91 9.67 -7.31
C ARG A 20 4.21 8.20 -7.58
N ILE A 21 5.12 7.62 -6.80
CA ILE A 21 5.49 6.20 -6.95
C ILE A 21 4.31 5.31 -6.54
N VAL A 22 3.63 5.66 -5.44
CA VAL A 22 2.44 4.93 -5.00
C VAL A 22 1.31 5.03 -6.04
N GLU A 23 1.11 6.20 -6.62
CA GLU A 23 0.08 6.39 -7.64
C GLU A 23 0.31 5.48 -8.86
N LYS A 24 1.57 5.24 -9.23
CA LYS A 24 1.89 4.29 -10.31
C LYS A 24 1.49 2.87 -9.96
N VAL A 25 1.62 2.49 -8.69
CA VAL A 25 1.19 1.16 -8.22
C VAL A 25 -0.31 1.00 -8.45
N PHE A 26 -1.10 2.01 -8.09
CA PHE A 26 -2.56 1.95 -8.27
C PHE A 26 -2.96 2.00 -9.73
N GLU A 27 -2.25 2.75 -10.55
CA GLU A 27 -2.48 2.79 -11.98
C GLU A 27 -2.30 1.41 -12.60
N GLU A 28 -1.21 0.72 -12.28
CA GLU A 28 -0.95 -0.63 -12.78
C GLU A 28 -1.95 -1.64 -12.20
N LEU A 29 -2.33 -1.51 -10.94
CA LEU A 29 -3.37 -2.36 -10.33
C LEU A 29 -4.69 -2.24 -11.07
N SER A 30 -5.10 -1.02 -11.44
CA SER A 30 -6.32 -0.79 -12.17
C SER A 30 -6.31 -1.42 -13.55
N GLU A 31 -5.16 -1.36 -14.23
CA GLU A 31 -4.99 -1.97 -15.56
C GLU A 31 -4.93 -3.49 -15.49
N HIS A 32 -4.20 -4.02 -14.53
CA HIS A 32 -3.99 -5.45 -14.38
C HIS A 32 -5.21 -6.17 -13.78
N ASP A 33 -5.87 -5.51 -12.86
CA ASP A 33 -7.08 -5.97 -12.18
C ASP A 33 -7.00 -7.43 -11.70
N PRO A 34 -6.03 -7.76 -10.85
CA PRO A 34 -5.77 -9.16 -10.48
C PRO A 34 -6.87 -9.82 -9.65
N GLY A 35 -7.75 -9.05 -9.01
CA GLY A 35 -8.77 -9.61 -8.12
C GLY A 35 -8.17 -10.16 -6.82
N GLY A 36 -9.04 -10.45 -5.85
CA GLY A 36 -8.61 -11.05 -4.58
C GLY A 36 -7.85 -10.12 -3.66
N LEU A 37 -7.83 -8.83 -3.96
CA LEU A 37 -7.10 -7.83 -3.18
C LEU A 37 -7.92 -6.56 -3.06
N ARG A 38 -8.00 -6.03 -1.84
CA ARG A 38 -8.46 -4.67 -1.59
C ARG A 38 -7.28 -3.92 -1.00
N TYR A 39 -6.93 -2.78 -1.58
CA TYR A 39 -5.72 -2.08 -1.23
C TYR A 39 -5.95 -0.57 -1.25
N ALA A 40 -5.49 0.11 -0.21
CA ALA A 40 -5.60 1.56 -0.11
C ALA A 40 -4.34 2.12 0.53
N THR A 41 -3.97 3.33 0.11
CA THR A 41 -2.87 4.08 0.74
C THR A 41 -3.38 5.43 1.18
N LEU A 42 -3.03 5.80 2.38
CA LEU A 42 -3.37 7.10 2.98
C LEU A 42 -2.10 7.89 3.19
N ARG A 43 -2.14 9.17 2.84
CA ARG A 43 -1.07 10.12 3.18
C ARG A 43 -1.60 10.98 4.32
N LEU A 44 -0.88 11.02 5.42
CA LEU A 44 -1.31 11.77 6.60
C LEU A 44 -1.08 13.26 6.41
N ALA A 45 -1.69 14.05 7.29
CA ALA A 45 -1.68 15.51 7.18
C ALA A 45 -0.28 16.13 7.29
N ASP A 46 0.67 15.42 7.90
CA ASP A 46 2.06 15.89 7.98
C ASP A 46 2.78 15.88 6.64
N GLY A 47 2.17 15.27 5.62
CA GLY A 47 2.71 15.22 4.27
C GLY A 47 3.82 14.20 4.05
N VAL A 48 4.29 13.51 5.09
CA VAL A 48 5.41 12.58 5.00
C VAL A 48 5.11 11.20 5.56
N SER A 49 4.04 11.04 6.33
CA SER A 49 3.62 9.74 6.87
C SER A 49 2.60 9.09 5.96
N PHE A 50 2.75 7.79 5.74
CA PHE A 50 1.91 7.01 4.86
C PHE A 50 1.46 5.74 5.56
N ALA A 51 0.24 5.31 5.26
CA ALA A 51 -0.31 4.05 5.74
C ALA A 51 -0.89 3.29 4.56
N HIS A 52 -0.47 2.03 4.41
CA HIS A 52 -1.00 1.13 3.39
C HIS A 52 -1.86 0.08 4.09
N ILE A 53 -3.04 -0.17 3.55
CA ILE A 53 -3.95 -1.18 4.08
C ILE A 53 -4.22 -2.18 2.96
N ALA A 54 -3.93 -3.44 3.21
CA ALA A 54 -4.16 -4.50 2.24
C ALA A 54 -5.02 -5.60 2.87
N VAL A 55 -6.08 -6.00 2.15
CA VAL A 55 -6.93 -7.12 2.53
C VAL A 55 -6.87 -8.15 1.41
N VAL A 56 -6.30 -9.31 1.70
CA VAL A 56 -6.09 -10.37 0.72
C VAL A 56 -7.18 -11.42 0.87
N LYS A 57 -7.89 -11.71 -0.22
CA LYS A 57 -9.00 -12.66 -0.26
C LYS A 57 -8.79 -13.74 -1.32
N THR A 58 -7.56 -14.13 -1.57
CA THR A 58 -7.28 -15.21 -2.52
C THR A 58 -7.47 -16.57 -1.88
N ALA A 59 -7.76 -17.58 -2.70
CA ALA A 59 -8.00 -18.93 -2.22
C ALA A 59 -6.77 -19.57 -1.57
N ASP A 60 -5.58 -19.24 -2.08
CA ASP A 60 -4.32 -19.79 -1.58
C ASP A 60 -3.59 -18.87 -0.59
N GLY A 61 -4.18 -17.72 -0.28
CA GLY A 61 -3.57 -16.75 0.64
C GLY A 61 -2.46 -15.90 0.05
N SER A 62 -2.12 -16.10 -1.23
CA SER A 62 -1.10 -15.27 -1.87
C SER A 62 -1.61 -13.85 -2.12
N ASN A 63 -0.70 -12.88 -2.04
CA ASN A 63 -1.05 -11.48 -2.25
C ASN A 63 -0.80 -11.10 -3.72
N PRO A 64 -1.87 -10.78 -4.48
CA PRO A 64 -1.72 -10.44 -5.91
C PRO A 64 -0.86 -9.23 -6.21
N ILE A 65 -0.59 -8.37 -5.22
CA ILE A 65 0.24 -7.18 -5.44
C ILE A 65 1.66 -7.55 -5.88
N GLY A 66 2.11 -8.78 -5.59
CA GLY A 66 3.41 -9.26 -6.05
C GLY A 66 3.53 -9.35 -7.55
N GLN A 67 2.42 -9.32 -8.30
CA GLN A 67 2.40 -9.33 -9.75
C GLN A 67 2.58 -7.94 -10.36
N ILE A 68 2.59 -6.90 -9.54
CA ILE A 68 2.62 -5.52 -9.99
C ILE A 68 4.06 -5.02 -10.01
N SER A 69 4.59 -4.72 -11.20
CA SER A 69 5.98 -4.30 -11.34
C SER A 69 6.25 -2.96 -10.65
N ALA A 70 5.29 -2.04 -10.67
CA ALA A 70 5.43 -0.76 -9.99
C ALA A 70 5.56 -0.95 -8.48
N PHE A 71 4.94 -1.99 -7.91
CA PHE A 71 5.08 -2.30 -6.49
C PHE A 71 6.48 -2.81 -6.17
N ALA A 72 7.06 -3.62 -7.05
CA ALA A 72 8.44 -4.08 -6.87
C ALA A 72 9.41 -2.90 -6.89
N GLU A 73 9.21 -1.93 -7.78
CA GLU A 73 10.00 -0.71 -7.82
C GLU A 73 9.82 0.11 -6.56
N PHE A 74 8.58 0.24 -6.08
CA PHE A 74 8.28 0.93 -4.82
C PHE A 74 9.08 0.34 -3.67
N GLN A 75 9.07 -0.98 -3.53
CA GLN A 75 9.77 -1.67 -2.44
C GLN A 75 11.28 -1.54 -2.56
N ARG A 76 11.81 -1.59 -3.78
CA ARG A 76 13.27 -1.53 -3.98
C ARG A 76 13.86 -0.19 -3.51
N GLU A 77 13.10 0.88 -3.67
CA GLU A 77 13.61 2.23 -3.38
C GLU A 77 13.08 2.83 -2.09
N ILE A 78 12.18 2.13 -1.38
CA ILE A 78 11.51 2.72 -0.21
C ILE A 78 12.49 3.10 0.90
N GLY A 79 13.55 2.32 1.09
CA GLY A 79 14.55 2.59 2.13
C GLY A 79 15.24 3.92 1.95
N ASP A 80 15.50 4.32 0.70
CA ASP A 80 16.17 5.59 0.41
C ASP A 80 15.28 6.80 0.67
N ARG A 81 13.96 6.61 0.60
CA ARG A 81 13.00 7.69 0.81
C ARG A 81 12.60 7.85 2.26
N CYS A 82 12.80 6.85 3.10
CA CYS A 82 12.25 6.84 4.45
C CYS A 82 13.17 7.42 5.51
N ALA A 83 12.60 8.24 6.40
CA ALA A 83 13.22 8.58 7.67
C ALA A 83 12.97 7.48 8.68
N ASP A 84 11.72 6.94 8.70
CA ASP A 84 11.34 5.79 9.50
C ASP A 84 10.95 4.67 8.54
N PRO A 85 11.61 3.51 8.58
CA PRO A 85 11.37 2.43 7.63
C PRO A 85 9.98 1.81 7.80
N PRO A 86 9.48 1.13 6.75
CA PRO A 86 8.17 0.50 6.82
C PRO A 86 8.09 -0.55 7.92
N ALA A 87 6.99 -0.50 8.66
CA ALA A 87 6.65 -1.50 9.68
C ALA A 87 5.32 -2.13 9.29
N ALA A 88 5.33 -3.44 9.04
CA ALA A 88 4.15 -4.20 8.66
C ALA A 88 3.59 -4.92 9.86
N GLU A 89 2.28 -4.84 10.05
CA GLU A 89 1.58 -5.54 11.12
C GLU A 89 0.39 -6.28 10.56
N ASP A 90 0.20 -7.51 11.03
CA ASP A 90 -1.03 -8.24 10.74
C ASP A 90 -2.18 -7.55 11.47
N ALA A 91 -3.32 -7.47 10.80
CA ALA A 91 -4.49 -6.79 11.34
C ALA A 91 -5.74 -7.63 11.12
N THR A 92 -6.76 -7.36 11.89
CA THR A 92 -8.07 -7.99 11.76
C THR A 92 -9.10 -6.93 11.43
N VAL A 93 -9.85 -7.13 10.36
CA VAL A 93 -10.95 -6.23 10.02
C VAL A 93 -12.11 -6.52 10.99
N ILE A 94 -12.41 -5.57 11.86
CA ILE A 94 -13.50 -5.73 12.83
C ILE A 94 -14.82 -5.13 12.33
N GLY A 95 -14.78 -4.42 11.20
CA GLY A 95 -15.96 -3.84 10.58
C GLY A 95 -15.57 -2.99 9.40
N SER A 96 -16.51 -2.79 8.48
CA SER A 96 -16.33 -1.87 7.37
C SER A 96 -17.70 -1.40 6.89
N TYR A 97 -17.74 -0.17 6.40
CA TYR A 97 -18.96 0.41 5.83
C TYR A 97 -18.56 1.24 4.63
N ARG A 98 -18.93 0.78 3.45
CA ARG A 98 -18.68 1.47 2.16
C ARG A 98 -17.23 1.95 2.01
N PHE A 99 -16.27 1.14 2.47
CA PHE A 99 -14.86 1.52 2.49
C PHE A 99 -14.31 1.52 1.07
N PHE A 100 -14.34 2.70 0.44
CA PHE A 100 -13.92 3.03 -0.93
C PHE A 100 -14.68 2.31 -2.03
N SER A 101 -15.69 1.52 -1.71
CA SER A 101 -16.53 0.91 -2.72
C SER A 101 -18.00 0.94 -2.28
N ASP A 102 -18.85 1.06 -3.20
CA ASP A 102 -20.30 1.15 -2.96
C ASP A 102 -20.96 -0.21 -2.84
#